data_e38d9e6ab590b27757812407ad48aa45
#
_entry.id   e38d9e6ab590b27757812407ad48aa45
#
_cell.length_a   1.000
_cell.length_b   1.000
_cell.length_c   1.000
_cell.angle_alpha   90.00
_cell.angle_beta   90.00
_cell.angle_gamma   90.00
#
_symmetry.space_group_name_H-M   'P 1'
#
loop_
_entity.id
_entity.type
_entity.pdbx_description
1 polymer ?
#
loop_
_entity_poly.entity_id
_entity_poly.type
_entity_poly.pdbx_seq_one_letter_code
_entity_poly.pdbx_strand_id
1 'polypeptide(L)'
;MATEPAAPNDQQAASNGDWLSLWKPEDPVFWASTGSRIAWRTLLLTTISLVLSFSTWFLLSALAVNLTGIGVKFAEDPKDNDRLLFWLVAMPGLAGGTLRVIHTFMIPLFGTRKVITVSTLLKLIPCVGIAWAVMTPGTPYWIYMVLALLLGMGGGDFSSYMPSTSLFFPKRLQGTALGIQAGIGNFGVSLTQFVTPWIIGLAAFAAVTGGPQGLKTPTGEQSVWLQNAALWCVPLLIIIGAVCWMQLRSVPIKASFREQLDIFKDKHTWFCTITYVMTFGSFSGFAAAFPMLIKSLYGGFGPDSPKPLAYAFLGPLIGSTVRVLFGFVADKTGGAILTQLAGIGMIGICVAMAATGVLAPTSLETFPLFVWLMLGMFFFTGVGNASTFRQYPLIFAHNPRQGAQVLGWTGAVAAYGPFLFSAAIGETLGWTSQDGGVKSALPFFIAAAAFYLFAVAINWYYYSRNGCERPS
;
A
#
# COMPACT_ATOMS: atom_id res chain seq x y z
N MET A 1 -22.11 53.95 0.22
CA MET A 1 -20.81 53.22 0.19
C MET A 1 -20.86 52.22 1.34
N ALA A 2 -21.20 50.99 1.04
CA ALA A 2 -21.13 49.89 2.02
C ALA A 2 -19.69 49.37 2.01
N THR A 3 -19.01 49.47 3.13
CA THR A 3 -17.67 48.92 3.36
C THR A 3 -17.74 47.39 3.26
N GLU A 4 -17.07 46.83 2.24
CA GLU A 4 -16.82 45.38 2.15
C GLU A 4 -16.17 44.88 3.45
N PRO A 5 -16.68 43.79 4.07
CA PRO A 5 -16.01 43.24 5.25
C PRO A 5 -14.67 42.70 4.83
N ALA A 6 -13.60 43.20 5.49
CA ALA A 6 -12.23 42.71 5.30
C ALA A 6 -12.17 41.18 5.47
N ALA A 7 -11.55 40.50 4.51
CA ALA A 7 -11.32 39.05 4.57
C ALA A 7 -10.63 38.69 5.89
N PRO A 8 -11.10 37.69 6.66
CA PRO A 8 -10.45 37.28 7.90
C PRO A 8 -9.04 36.79 7.57
N ASN A 9 -8.06 37.41 8.20
CA ASN A 9 -6.63 37.03 8.08
C ASN A 9 -6.45 35.58 8.54
N ASP A 10 -5.53 34.83 7.92
CA ASP A 10 -5.10 33.46 8.31
C ASP A 10 -4.75 33.36 9.81
N GLN A 11 -4.42 34.49 10.46
CA GLN A 11 -4.17 34.61 11.90
C GLN A 11 -5.42 34.46 12.76
N GLN A 12 -6.63 34.71 12.27
CA GLN A 12 -7.86 34.54 13.03
C GLN A 12 -8.34 33.08 13.10
N ALA A 13 -7.84 32.22 12.23
CA ALA A 13 -8.14 30.78 12.30
C ALA A 13 -7.22 29.99 13.23
N ALA A 14 -6.11 30.59 13.72
CA ALA A 14 -5.11 29.92 14.55
C ALA A 14 -4.99 30.56 15.92
N SER A 15 -5.46 29.88 16.98
CA SER A 15 -5.12 30.20 18.36
C SER A 15 -4.35 29.04 19.00
N ASN A 16 -3.32 29.32 19.78
CA ASN A 16 -2.47 28.34 20.46
C ASN A 16 -1.69 27.36 19.54
N GLY A 17 -0.73 27.86 18.78
CA GLY A 17 0.29 27.05 18.11
C GLY A 17 -0.17 26.37 16.83
N ASP A 18 -0.50 25.08 16.89
CA ASP A 18 -0.82 24.24 15.72
C ASP A 18 -2.32 23.92 15.55
N TRP A 19 -3.17 24.25 16.54
CA TRP A 19 -4.60 23.99 16.52
C TRP A 19 -5.39 25.17 15.95
N LEU A 20 -6.32 24.86 15.03
CA LEU A 20 -7.26 25.84 14.51
C LEU A 20 -8.33 26.17 15.56
N SER A 21 -8.56 27.47 15.83
CA SER A 21 -9.59 27.92 16.79
C SER A 21 -11.01 27.76 16.21
N LEU A 22 -11.13 27.92 14.90
CA LEU A 22 -12.39 27.82 14.18
C LEU A 22 -12.20 26.98 12.93
N TRP A 23 -13.05 25.94 12.77
CA TRP A 23 -13.08 25.13 11.55
C TRP A 23 -14.54 24.81 11.20
N LYS A 24 -15.05 25.43 10.13
CA LYS A 24 -16.43 25.28 9.64
C LYS A 24 -16.46 25.01 8.13
N PRO A 25 -16.02 23.79 7.68
CA PRO A 25 -15.90 23.49 6.25
C PRO A 25 -17.25 23.49 5.51
N GLU A 26 -18.37 23.29 6.21
CA GLU A 26 -19.72 23.32 5.62
C GLU A 26 -20.26 24.73 5.39
N ASP A 27 -19.66 25.76 6.01
CA ASP A 27 -20.02 27.17 5.78
C ASP A 27 -19.44 27.64 4.44
N PRO A 28 -20.27 28.02 3.44
CA PRO A 28 -19.80 28.43 2.13
C PRO A 28 -18.88 29.65 2.14
N VAL A 29 -19.14 30.62 3.03
CA VAL A 29 -18.35 31.85 3.16
C VAL A 29 -16.98 31.54 3.75
N PHE A 30 -16.94 30.78 4.85
CA PHE A 30 -15.69 30.33 5.46
C PHE A 30 -14.87 29.47 4.47
N TRP A 31 -15.54 28.56 3.75
CA TRP A 31 -14.89 27.70 2.79
C TRP A 31 -14.25 28.50 1.64
N ALA A 32 -14.98 29.46 1.08
CA ALA A 32 -14.49 30.27 -0.04
C ALA A 32 -13.34 31.22 0.37
N SER A 33 -13.38 31.77 1.57
CA SER A 33 -12.38 32.75 2.04
C SER A 33 -11.10 32.11 2.55
N THR A 34 -11.19 31.07 3.38
CA THR A 34 -10.05 30.53 4.15
C THR A 34 -9.95 29.00 4.11
N GLY A 35 -11.10 28.30 4.30
CA GLY A 35 -11.12 26.85 4.49
C GLY A 35 -10.54 26.07 3.32
N SER A 36 -10.92 26.43 2.09
CA SER A 36 -10.45 25.75 0.87
C SER A 36 -8.93 25.76 0.75
N ARG A 37 -8.28 26.90 0.94
CA ARG A 37 -6.81 27.03 0.84
C ARG A 37 -6.10 26.12 1.84
N ILE A 38 -6.55 26.11 3.09
CA ILE A 38 -5.96 25.27 4.15
C ILE A 38 -6.18 23.79 3.84
N ALA A 39 -7.39 23.40 3.44
CA ALA A 39 -7.75 22.02 3.14
C ALA A 39 -6.95 21.45 1.95
N TRP A 40 -6.89 22.15 0.83
CA TRP A 40 -6.14 21.69 -0.36
C TRP A 40 -4.63 21.64 -0.12
N ARG A 41 -4.07 22.62 0.59
CA ARG A 41 -2.66 22.59 0.99
C ARG A 41 -2.39 21.39 1.89
N THR A 42 -3.23 21.12 2.87
CA THR A 42 -3.12 19.95 3.75
C THR A 42 -3.20 18.67 2.93
N LEU A 43 -4.16 18.54 2.03
CA LEU A 43 -4.28 17.38 1.14
C LEU A 43 -3.03 17.16 0.31
N LEU A 44 -2.47 18.20 -0.30
CA LEU A 44 -1.25 18.10 -1.12
C LEU A 44 -0.08 17.55 -0.29
N LEU A 45 0.21 18.16 0.86
CA LEU A 45 1.32 17.76 1.72
C LEU A 45 1.16 16.36 2.28
N THR A 46 -0.03 16.02 2.74
CA THR A 46 -0.32 14.68 3.28
C THR A 46 -0.31 13.62 2.19
N THR A 47 -0.71 13.95 0.95
CA THR A 47 -0.63 13.02 -0.19
C THR A 47 0.81 12.75 -0.60
N ILE A 48 1.68 13.78 -0.68
CA ILE A 48 3.11 13.59 -0.96
C ILE A 48 3.76 12.74 0.15
N SER A 49 3.46 13.05 1.41
CA SER A 49 3.95 12.24 2.53
C SER A 49 3.44 10.79 2.45
N LEU A 50 2.20 10.56 2.02
CA LEU A 50 1.64 9.21 1.87
C LEU A 50 2.30 8.42 0.73
N VAL A 51 2.66 9.09 -0.38
CA VAL A 51 3.46 8.47 -1.46
C VAL A 51 4.81 7.99 -0.93
N LEU A 52 5.52 8.83 -0.15
CA LEU A 52 6.77 8.44 0.49
C LEU A 52 6.58 7.33 1.54
N SER A 53 5.46 7.36 2.26
CA SER A 53 5.09 6.31 3.22
C SER A 53 4.94 4.96 2.53
N PHE A 54 4.24 4.90 1.41
CA PHE A 54 4.07 3.67 0.66
C PHE A 54 5.35 3.26 -0.08
N SER A 55 6.16 4.21 -0.53
CA SER A 55 7.48 3.91 -1.09
C SER A 55 8.39 3.23 -0.07
N THR A 56 8.43 3.72 1.17
CA THR A 56 9.21 3.09 2.24
C THR A 56 8.60 1.77 2.70
N TRP A 57 7.28 1.65 2.78
CA TRP A 57 6.59 0.41 3.15
C TRP A 57 6.92 -0.74 2.21
N PHE A 58 7.02 -0.48 0.90
CA PHE A 58 7.32 -1.46 -0.14
C PHE A 58 8.80 -1.51 -0.54
N LEU A 59 9.69 -0.83 0.18
CA LEU A 59 11.12 -0.79 -0.12
C LEU A 59 11.74 -2.19 -0.25
N LEU A 60 11.41 -3.09 0.66
CA LEU A 60 11.95 -4.46 0.64
C LEU A 60 11.47 -5.28 -0.55
N SER A 61 10.29 -5.00 -1.11
CA SER A 61 9.84 -5.67 -2.34
C SER A 61 10.77 -5.39 -3.53
N ALA A 62 11.36 -4.20 -3.58
CA ALA A 62 12.31 -3.81 -4.63
C ALA A 62 13.76 -4.21 -4.28
N LEU A 63 14.11 -4.23 -3.00
CA LEU A 63 15.48 -4.48 -2.57
C LEU A 63 15.83 -5.97 -2.48
N ALA A 64 14.89 -6.80 -2.00
CA ALA A 64 15.13 -8.22 -1.70
C ALA A 64 15.60 -9.04 -2.92
N VAL A 65 15.15 -8.69 -4.12
CA VAL A 65 15.54 -9.37 -5.37
C VAL A 65 17.05 -9.28 -5.64
N ASN A 66 17.73 -8.24 -5.12
CA ASN A 66 19.16 -7.99 -5.34
C ASN A 66 20.05 -8.47 -4.19
N LEU A 67 19.50 -8.77 -2.99
CA LEU A 67 20.29 -9.10 -1.80
C LEU A 67 21.22 -10.28 -2.03
N THR A 68 20.72 -11.38 -2.58
CA THR A 68 21.55 -12.56 -2.87
C THR A 68 22.68 -12.25 -3.86
N GLY A 69 22.42 -11.38 -4.83
CA GLY A 69 23.39 -10.98 -5.85
C GLY A 69 24.58 -10.21 -5.30
N ILE A 70 24.40 -9.41 -4.23
CA ILE A 70 25.52 -8.73 -3.53
C ILE A 70 26.15 -9.57 -2.43
N GLY A 71 25.79 -10.87 -2.33
CA GLY A 71 26.38 -11.80 -1.36
C GLY A 71 25.65 -11.87 0.00
N VAL A 72 24.53 -11.17 0.19
CA VAL A 72 23.70 -11.30 1.38
C VAL A 72 22.88 -12.58 1.29
N LYS A 73 23.19 -13.54 2.16
CA LYS A 73 22.52 -14.83 2.28
C LYS A 73 22.11 -15.06 3.72
N PHE A 74 20.94 -15.61 3.93
CA PHE A 74 20.37 -15.92 5.25
C PHE A 74 20.32 -17.42 5.52
N ALA A 75 20.50 -18.25 4.48
CA ALA A 75 20.64 -19.69 4.55
C ALA A 75 21.60 -20.18 3.45
N GLU A 76 22.25 -21.31 3.66
CA GLU A 76 23.15 -21.94 2.68
C GLU A 76 22.36 -22.55 1.51
N ASP A 77 21.23 -23.22 1.79
CA ASP A 77 20.33 -23.73 0.76
C ASP A 77 19.62 -22.56 0.05
N PRO A 78 19.75 -22.45 -1.28
CA PRO A 78 19.06 -21.39 -2.05
C PRO A 78 17.55 -21.38 -1.87
N LYS A 79 16.91 -22.55 -1.64
CA LYS A 79 15.44 -22.65 -1.44
C LYS A 79 15.04 -22.03 -0.10
N ASP A 80 15.78 -22.36 0.96
CA ASP A 80 15.57 -21.78 2.28
C ASP A 80 15.86 -20.28 2.29
N ASN A 81 16.91 -19.86 1.57
CA ASN A 81 17.24 -18.45 1.44
C ASN A 81 16.12 -17.68 0.72
N ASP A 82 15.56 -18.21 -0.37
CA ASP A 82 14.41 -17.60 -1.06
C ASP A 82 13.20 -17.50 -0.12
N ARG A 83 12.90 -18.55 0.66
CA ARG A 83 11.83 -18.55 1.66
C ARG A 83 12.02 -17.44 2.69
N LEU A 84 13.22 -17.29 3.24
CA LEU A 84 13.55 -16.22 4.19
C LEU A 84 13.43 -14.82 3.57
N LEU A 85 13.77 -14.66 2.29
CA LEU A 85 13.54 -13.39 1.57
C LEU A 85 12.06 -13.07 1.41
N PHE A 86 11.19 -14.04 1.15
CA PHE A 86 9.74 -13.82 1.14
C PHE A 86 9.22 -13.41 2.53
N TRP A 87 9.70 -14.03 3.60
CA TRP A 87 9.39 -13.61 4.97
C TRP A 87 9.85 -12.19 5.26
N LEU A 88 11.05 -11.83 4.79
CA LEU A 88 11.57 -10.47 4.94
C LEU A 88 10.66 -9.44 4.25
N VAL A 89 10.20 -9.73 3.02
CA VAL A 89 9.25 -8.88 2.27
C VAL A 89 7.87 -8.84 2.94
N ALA A 90 7.48 -9.89 3.67
CA ALA A 90 6.20 -9.99 4.38
C ALA A 90 6.13 -9.07 5.62
N MET A 91 7.23 -8.92 6.36
CA MET A 91 7.23 -8.26 7.68
C MET A 91 6.72 -6.82 7.68
N PRO A 92 7.01 -5.95 6.69
CA PRO A 92 6.41 -4.63 6.62
C PRO A 92 4.87 -4.67 6.58
N GLY A 93 4.29 -5.72 5.97
CA GLY A 93 2.83 -5.93 5.94
C GLY A 93 2.25 -6.23 7.31
N LEU A 94 2.91 -7.08 8.10
CA LEU A 94 2.51 -7.39 9.47
C LEU A 94 2.49 -6.13 10.33
N ALA A 95 3.58 -5.39 10.35
CA ALA A 95 3.66 -4.17 11.13
C ALA A 95 2.73 -3.07 10.60
N GLY A 96 2.60 -2.92 9.26
CA GLY A 96 1.72 -1.93 8.66
C GLY A 96 0.24 -2.15 9.00
N GLY A 97 -0.24 -3.40 8.95
CA GLY A 97 -1.60 -3.75 9.37
C GLY A 97 -1.85 -3.45 10.84
N THR A 98 -0.93 -3.87 11.72
CA THR A 98 -1.01 -3.63 13.16
C THR A 98 -0.99 -2.13 13.51
N LEU A 99 -0.07 -1.39 12.91
CA LEU A 99 0.07 0.05 13.15
C LEU A 99 -1.14 0.85 12.63
N ARG A 100 -1.86 0.38 11.61
CA ARG A 100 -3.11 1.02 11.17
C ARG A 100 -4.15 1.10 12.27
N VAL A 101 -4.27 0.07 13.09
CA VAL A 101 -5.18 0.08 14.25
C VAL A 101 -4.79 1.21 15.20
N ILE A 102 -3.50 1.37 15.52
CA ILE A 102 -2.99 2.42 16.40
C ILE A 102 -3.20 3.80 15.77
N HIS A 103 -2.85 3.96 14.49
CA HIS A 103 -2.95 5.22 13.75
C HIS A 103 -4.38 5.75 13.64
N THR A 104 -5.40 4.89 13.69
CA THR A 104 -6.81 5.29 13.70
C THR A 104 -7.13 6.25 14.84
N PHE A 105 -6.44 6.14 15.98
CA PHE A 105 -6.69 6.95 17.18
C PHE A 105 -5.72 8.13 17.33
N MET A 106 -4.68 8.23 16.52
CA MET A 106 -3.63 9.23 16.72
C MET A 106 -4.08 10.67 16.38
N ILE A 107 -4.89 10.84 15.33
CA ILE A 107 -5.34 12.20 14.92
C ILE A 107 -6.17 12.90 16.00
N PRO A 108 -7.17 12.27 16.62
CA PRO A 108 -7.91 12.88 17.72
C PRO A 108 -7.04 13.26 18.93
N LEU A 109 -6.00 12.48 19.22
CA LEU A 109 -5.15 12.66 20.39
C LEU A 109 -4.06 13.71 20.18
N PHE A 110 -3.38 13.68 19.04
CA PHE A 110 -2.15 14.46 18.82
C PHE A 110 -2.30 15.51 17.72
N GLY A 111 -3.39 15.48 16.95
CA GLY A 111 -3.63 16.37 15.82
C GLY A 111 -2.86 16.03 14.56
N THR A 112 -3.34 16.54 13.42
CA THR A 112 -2.81 16.29 12.09
C THR A 112 -1.33 16.66 11.96
N ARG A 113 -0.94 17.87 12.40
CA ARG A 113 0.42 18.38 12.25
C ARG A 113 1.46 17.46 12.90
N LYS A 114 1.29 17.12 14.17
CA LYS A 114 2.25 16.29 14.93
C LYS A 114 2.30 14.88 14.38
N VAL A 115 1.15 14.24 14.18
CA VAL A 115 1.08 12.86 13.72
C VAL A 115 1.78 12.70 12.36
N ILE A 116 1.42 13.54 11.38
CA ILE A 116 1.97 13.42 10.03
C ILE A 116 3.46 13.74 10.00
N THR A 117 3.91 14.79 10.69
CA THR A 117 5.32 15.16 10.74
C THR A 117 6.17 14.08 11.39
N VAL A 118 5.76 13.63 12.59
CA VAL A 118 6.53 12.62 13.34
C VAL A 118 6.56 11.31 12.58
N SER A 119 5.42 10.86 12.05
CA SER A 119 5.36 9.63 11.27
C SER A 119 6.22 9.72 9.99
N THR A 120 6.24 10.88 9.31
CA THR A 120 7.12 11.10 8.14
C THR A 120 8.60 10.97 8.52
N LEU A 121 9.02 11.60 9.61
CA LEU A 121 10.42 11.60 10.04
C LEU A 121 10.88 10.28 10.65
N LEU A 122 10.01 9.54 11.34
CA LEU A 122 10.35 8.23 11.91
C LEU A 122 10.79 7.22 10.84
N LYS A 123 10.34 7.34 9.60
CA LYS A 123 10.77 6.49 8.48
C LYS A 123 12.25 6.65 8.10
N LEU A 124 12.90 7.71 8.55
CA LEU A 124 14.36 7.87 8.42
C LEU A 124 15.12 6.71 9.09
N ILE A 125 14.62 6.22 10.23
CA ILE A 125 15.26 5.15 10.99
C ILE A 125 15.41 3.88 10.14
N PRO A 126 14.34 3.27 9.61
CA PRO A 126 14.48 2.06 8.80
C PRO A 126 15.17 2.33 7.45
N CYS A 127 15.01 3.51 6.82
CA CYS A 127 15.69 3.80 5.57
C CYS A 127 17.22 3.83 5.75
N VAL A 128 17.72 4.55 6.77
CA VAL A 128 19.14 4.59 7.10
C VAL A 128 19.63 3.23 7.60
N GLY A 129 18.80 2.53 8.41
CA GLY A 129 19.13 1.20 8.92
C GLY A 129 19.30 0.16 7.80
N ILE A 130 18.38 0.12 6.81
CA ILE A 130 18.50 -0.77 5.66
C ILE A 130 19.73 -0.41 4.81
N ALA A 131 19.98 0.88 4.58
CA ALA A 131 21.17 1.31 3.85
C ALA A 131 22.45 0.82 4.55
N TRP A 132 22.52 0.99 5.88
CA TRP A 132 23.65 0.47 6.67
C TRP A 132 23.74 -1.07 6.59
N ALA A 133 22.62 -1.78 6.73
CA ALA A 133 22.62 -3.24 6.75
C ALA A 133 23.13 -3.86 5.42
N VAL A 134 22.76 -3.29 4.27
CA VAL A 134 23.22 -3.78 2.95
C VAL A 134 24.69 -3.44 2.68
N MET A 135 25.25 -2.43 3.35
CA MET A 135 26.68 -2.08 3.24
C MET A 135 27.56 -2.86 4.21
N THR A 136 26.98 -3.52 5.23
CA THR A 136 27.71 -4.23 6.27
C THR A 136 27.65 -5.72 6.01
N PRO A 137 28.75 -6.35 5.50
CA PRO A 137 28.81 -7.78 5.29
C PRO A 137 28.56 -8.56 6.59
N GLY A 138 27.81 -9.65 6.49
CA GLY A 138 27.52 -10.50 7.66
C GLY A 138 26.41 -9.96 8.59
N THR A 139 25.72 -8.90 8.23
CA THR A 139 24.55 -8.44 9.00
C THR A 139 23.55 -9.59 9.16
N PRO A 140 23.20 -9.99 10.40
CA PRO A 140 22.35 -11.14 10.65
C PRO A 140 20.89 -10.90 10.24
N TYR A 141 20.19 -11.97 9.91
CA TYR A 141 18.79 -11.94 9.43
C TYR A 141 17.84 -11.20 10.37
N TRP A 142 17.99 -11.36 11.69
CA TRP A 142 17.11 -10.72 12.66
C TRP A 142 17.17 -9.18 12.62
N ILE A 143 18.32 -8.59 12.27
CA ILE A 143 18.44 -7.13 12.08
C ILE A 143 17.59 -6.70 10.88
N TYR A 144 17.68 -7.41 9.74
CA TYR A 144 16.84 -7.14 8.59
C TYR A 144 15.35 -7.28 8.93
N MET A 145 14.97 -8.26 9.75
CA MET A 145 13.58 -8.46 10.21
C MET A 145 13.08 -7.31 11.08
N VAL A 146 13.89 -6.79 11.99
CA VAL A 146 13.55 -5.61 12.81
C VAL A 146 13.37 -4.37 11.92
N LEU A 147 14.30 -4.15 11.01
CA LEU A 147 14.21 -3.03 10.06
C LEU A 147 13.00 -3.16 9.12
N ALA A 148 12.66 -4.38 8.70
CA ALA A 148 11.46 -4.68 7.93
C ALA A 148 10.18 -4.33 8.69
N LEU A 149 10.09 -4.69 9.98
CA LEU A 149 8.98 -4.29 10.84
C LEU A 149 8.87 -2.76 10.96
N LEU A 150 10.00 -2.06 11.12
CA LEU A 150 10.01 -0.60 11.18
C LEU A 150 9.58 0.05 9.86
N LEU A 151 9.86 -0.53 8.70
CA LEU A 151 9.33 -0.06 7.41
C LEU A 151 7.80 -0.12 7.35
N GLY A 152 7.17 -1.00 8.14
CA GLY A 152 5.72 -1.07 8.28
C GLY A 152 5.07 0.21 8.81
N MET A 153 5.81 1.13 9.42
CA MET A 153 5.30 2.46 9.79
C MET A 153 4.68 3.19 8.61
N GLY A 154 5.26 3.06 7.41
CA GLY A 154 4.68 3.63 6.20
C GLY A 154 3.29 3.07 5.84
N GLY A 155 3.04 1.79 6.13
CA GLY A 155 1.73 1.16 5.96
C GLY A 155 0.69 1.67 6.95
N GLY A 156 1.11 1.99 8.18
CA GLY A 156 0.26 2.53 9.25
C GLY A 156 -0.34 3.89 8.95
N ASP A 157 0.39 4.74 8.26
CA ASP A 157 0.05 6.14 7.99
C ASP A 157 -1.31 6.34 7.32
N PHE A 158 -1.73 5.43 6.48
CA PHE A 158 -3.01 5.51 5.79
C PHE A 158 -4.18 5.75 6.75
N SER A 159 -4.18 5.07 7.89
CA SER A 159 -5.28 5.15 8.88
C SER A 159 -5.30 6.44 9.70
N SER A 160 -4.25 7.23 9.68
CA SER A 160 -4.25 8.59 10.25
C SER A 160 -4.46 9.67 9.19
N TYR A 161 -3.93 9.48 7.99
CA TYR A 161 -3.99 10.48 6.92
C TYR A 161 -5.39 10.60 6.31
N MET A 162 -6.09 9.48 6.09
CA MET A 162 -7.46 9.49 5.56
C MET A 162 -8.45 10.22 6.49
N PRO A 163 -8.56 9.89 7.80
CA PRO A 163 -9.41 10.64 8.71
C PRO A 163 -9.03 12.12 8.79
N SER A 164 -7.72 12.43 8.82
CA SER A 164 -7.26 13.82 8.79
C SER A 164 -7.83 14.56 7.59
N THR A 165 -7.69 14.01 6.37
CA THR A 165 -8.25 14.63 5.16
C THR A 165 -9.75 14.81 5.24
N SER A 166 -10.48 13.81 5.73
CA SER A 166 -11.93 13.88 5.92
C SER A 166 -12.36 15.07 6.78
N LEU A 167 -11.59 15.41 7.81
CA LEU A 167 -11.90 16.53 8.72
C LEU A 167 -11.73 17.90 8.07
N PHE A 168 -10.79 18.02 7.14
CA PHE A 168 -10.52 19.29 6.48
C PHE A 168 -11.53 19.65 5.37
N PHE A 169 -12.25 18.66 4.82
CA PHE A 169 -13.13 18.88 3.67
C PHE A 169 -14.62 18.85 4.03
N PRO A 170 -15.44 19.70 3.38
CA PRO A 170 -16.90 19.60 3.49
C PRO A 170 -17.39 18.29 2.89
N LYS A 171 -18.51 17.75 3.38
CA LYS A 171 -19.08 16.45 2.97
C LYS A 171 -19.16 16.29 1.45
N ARG A 172 -19.52 17.36 0.73
CA ARG A 172 -19.63 17.38 -0.75
C ARG A 172 -18.31 17.12 -1.48
N LEU A 173 -17.15 17.37 -0.85
CA LEU A 173 -15.81 17.21 -1.43
C LEU A 173 -14.98 16.10 -0.76
N GLN A 174 -15.46 15.51 0.34
CA GLN A 174 -14.71 14.46 1.08
C GLN A 174 -14.38 13.27 0.19
N GLY A 175 -15.33 12.77 -0.59
CA GLY A 175 -15.11 11.65 -1.50
C GLY A 175 -13.99 11.91 -2.50
N THR A 176 -14.00 13.10 -3.12
CA THR A 176 -12.95 13.53 -4.06
C THR A 176 -11.58 13.63 -3.37
N ALA A 177 -11.51 14.27 -2.21
CA ALA A 177 -10.25 14.45 -1.49
C ALA A 177 -9.65 13.10 -1.02
N LEU A 178 -10.47 12.22 -0.47
CA LEU A 178 -10.07 10.87 -0.06
C LEU A 178 -9.66 10.01 -1.26
N GLY A 179 -10.39 10.12 -2.37
CA GLY A 179 -10.06 9.42 -3.62
C GLY A 179 -8.70 9.85 -4.19
N ILE A 180 -8.42 11.15 -4.22
CA ILE A 180 -7.12 11.70 -4.63
C ILE A 180 -6.02 11.17 -3.72
N GLN A 181 -6.17 11.29 -2.41
CA GLN A 181 -5.15 10.88 -1.45
C GLN A 181 -4.88 9.37 -1.50
N ALA A 182 -5.93 8.55 -1.48
CA ALA A 182 -5.79 7.10 -1.52
C ALA A 182 -5.25 6.59 -2.87
N GLY A 183 -5.73 7.17 -3.97
CA GLY A 183 -5.28 6.80 -5.32
C GLY A 183 -3.82 7.18 -5.55
N ILE A 184 -3.47 8.46 -5.34
CA ILE A 184 -2.10 8.94 -5.54
C ILE A 184 -1.13 8.30 -4.53
N GLY A 185 -1.54 8.12 -3.26
CA GLY A 185 -0.72 7.45 -2.25
C GLY A 185 -0.24 6.07 -2.69
N ASN A 186 -1.11 5.28 -3.34
CA ASN A 186 -0.76 3.95 -3.83
C ASN A 186 0.35 3.95 -4.89
N PHE A 187 0.55 5.03 -5.64
CA PHE A 187 1.67 5.12 -6.59
C PHE A 187 3.05 5.04 -5.93
N GLY A 188 3.15 5.29 -4.61
CA GLY A 188 4.39 5.09 -3.85
C GLY A 188 4.96 3.68 -4.00
N VAL A 189 4.09 2.67 -4.12
CA VAL A 189 4.50 1.27 -4.33
C VAL A 189 5.20 1.10 -5.68
N SER A 190 4.56 1.58 -6.75
CA SER A 190 5.14 1.55 -8.09
C SER A 190 6.40 2.40 -8.18
N LEU A 191 6.40 3.56 -7.53
CA LEU A 191 7.52 4.50 -7.54
C LEU A 191 8.80 3.87 -6.98
N THR A 192 8.73 3.19 -5.82
CA THR A 192 9.92 2.55 -5.24
C THR A 192 10.45 1.42 -6.12
N GLN A 193 9.56 0.61 -6.71
CA GLN A 193 9.97 -0.48 -7.62
C GLN A 193 10.54 0.04 -8.94
N PHE A 194 10.02 1.16 -9.44
CA PHE A 194 10.51 1.79 -10.67
C PHE A 194 11.83 2.53 -10.46
N VAL A 195 11.98 3.30 -9.37
CA VAL A 195 13.18 4.11 -9.10
C VAL A 195 14.37 3.24 -8.72
N THR A 196 14.15 2.13 -8.00
CA THR A 196 15.23 1.30 -7.45
C THR A 196 16.25 0.84 -8.51
N PRO A 197 15.88 0.27 -9.68
CA PRO A 197 16.87 -0.17 -10.66
C PRO A 197 17.76 0.96 -11.19
N TRP A 198 17.24 2.18 -11.24
CA TRP A 198 17.98 3.35 -11.72
C TRP A 198 18.91 3.91 -10.64
N ILE A 199 18.38 4.11 -9.43
CA ILE A 199 19.12 4.78 -8.36
C ILE A 199 20.29 3.94 -7.82
N ILE A 200 20.18 2.62 -7.84
CA ILE A 200 21.27 1.74 -7.41
C ILE A 200 22.45 1.73 -8.40
N GLY A 201 22.22 2.11 -9.65
CA GLY A 201 23.30 2.27 -10.67
C GLY A 201 24.05 3.62 -10.56
N LEU A 202 23.61 4.53 -9.71
CA LEU A 202 24.18 5.87 -9.59
C LEU A 202 25.01 6.01 -8.32
N ALA A 203 26.17 6.68 -8.42
CA ALA A 203 27.00 7.04 -7.26
C ALA A 203 26.44 8.23 -6.44
N ALA A 204 25.10 8.34 -6.35
CA ALA A 204 24.42 9.54 -5.80
C ALA A 204 24.82 9.87 -4.36
N PHE A 205 25.06 8.86 -3.51
CA PHE A 205 25.46 9.04 -2.12
C PHE A 205 26.86 8.50 -1.83
N ALA A 206 27.67 8.20 -2.85
CA ALA A 206 28.98 7.57 -2.71
C ALA A 206 29.96 8.37 -1.82
N ALA A 207 29.86 9.71 -1.82
CA ALA A 207 30.69 10.56 -0.94
C ALA A 207 30.46 10.28 0.56
N VAL A 208 29.29 9.76 0.94
CA VAL A 208 28.92 9.44 2.34
C VAL A 208 28.98 7.94 2.60
N THR A 209 28.66 7.11 1.60
CA THR A 209 28.46 5.66 1.77
C THR A 209 29.60 4.81 1.19
N GLY A 210 30.56 5.43 0.48
CA GLY A 210 31.71 4.72 -0.10
C GLY A 210 31.43 4.06 -1.46
N GLY A 211 32.26 3.05 -1.78
CA GLY A 211 32.28 2.39 -3.09
C GLY A 211 31.06 1.50 -3.39
N PRO A 212 30.97 1.03 -4.65
CA PRO A 212 29.89 0.11 -5.07
C PRO A 212 30.09 -1.30 -4.49
N GLN A 213 28.98 -2.05 -4.43
CA GLN A 213 28.99 -3.50 -4.25
C GLN A 213 28.96 -4.20 -5.62
N GLY A 214 29.56 -5.41 -5.69
CA GLY A 214 29.45 -6.27 -6.85
C GLY A 214 28.13 -7.02 -6.83
N LEU A 215 27.22 -6.69 -7.76
CA LEU A 215 25.97 -7.41 -7.97
C LEU A 215 26.17 -8.52 -9.02
N LYS A 216 26.15 -9.76 -8.59
CA LYS A 216 26.15 -10.93 -9.48
C LYS A 216 24.81 -11.06 -10.18
N THR A 217 24.83 -11.02 -11.50
CA THR A 217 23.67 -11.22 -12.37
C THR A 217 23.91 -12.38 -13.32
N PRO A 218 22.89 -12.96 -13.96
CA PRO A 218 23.08 -14.01 -14.98
C PRO A 218 23.98 -13.59 -16.16
N THR A 219 24.10 -12.29 -16.43
CA THR A 219 24.92 -11.71 -17.50
C THR A 219 26.32 -11.26 -17.07
N GLY A 220 26.68 -11.45 -15.80
CA GLY A 220 27.96 -11.03 -15.22
C GLY A 220 27.83 -10.20 -13.96
N GLU A 221 28.93 -9.63 -13.50
CA GLU A 221 28.97 -8.79 -12.31
C GLU A 221 28.80 -7.31 -12.69
N GLN A 222 27.94 -6.59 -11.96
CA GLN A 222 27.68 -5.15 -12.14
C GLN A 222 27.98 -4.41 -10.84
N SER A 223 28.60 -3.23 -10.94
CA SER A 223 28.82 -2.34 -9.81
C SER A 223 27.53 -1.59 -9.48
N VAL A 224 27.05 -1.72 -8.24
CA VAL A 224 25.83 -1.07 -7.77
C VAL A 224 26.01 -0.48 -6.36
N TRP A 225 25.25 0.57 -6.06
CA TRP A 225 25.10 1.16 -4.72
C TRP A 225 23.72 0.76 -4.18
N LEU A 226 23.57 -0.49 -3.70
CA LEU A 226 22.26 -1.02 -3.31
C LEU A 226 21.63 -0.23 -2.16
N GLN A 227 22.43 0.41 -1.28
CA GLN A 227 21.97 1.32 -0.24
C GLN A 227 21.15 2.50 -0.78
N ASN A 228 21.37 2.91 -2.02
CA ASN A 228 20.65 4.01 -2.64
C ASN A 228 19.16 3.69 -2.82
N ALA A 229 18.78 2.41 -2.88
CA ALA A 229 17.38 1.99 -2.88
C ALA A 229 16.59 2.51 -1.66
N ALA A 230 17.25 2.71 -0.53
CA ALA A 230 16.67 3.27 0.68
C ALA A 230 16.97 4.77 0.85
N LEU A 231 18.19 5.19 0.50
CA LEU A 231 18.68 6.55 0.77
C LEU A 231 18.01 7.63 -0.05
N TRP A 232 17.48 7.34 -1.24
CA TRP A 232 16.79 8.34 -2.04
C TRP A 232 15.55 8.93 -1.35
N CYS A 233 14.91 8.15 -0.47
CA CYS A 233 13.79 8.61 0.34
C CYS A 233 14.22 9.60 1.44
N VAL A 234 15.45 9.49 1.96
CA VAL A 234 15.92 10.24 3.13
C VAL A 234 15.81 11.75 2.95
N PRO A 235 16.39 12.39 1.92
CA PRO A 235 16.27 13.83 1.74
C PRO A 235 14.81 14.27 1.56
N LEU A 236 13.99 13.48 0.87
CA LEU A 236 12.60 13.80 0.67
C LEU A 236 11.79 13.71 1.97
N LEU A 237 12.04 12.70 2.81
CA LEU A 237 11.42 12.58 4.13
C LEU A 237 11.76 13.75 5.04
N ILE A 238 13.01 14.22 5.02
CA ILE A 238 13.45 15.40 5.80
C ILE A 238 12.73 16.66 5.31
N ILE A 239 12.75 16.91 3.99
CA ILE A 239 12.13 18.10 3.39
C ILE A 239 10.62 18.11 3.66
N ILE A 240 9.92 17.01 3.36
CA ILE A 240 8.47 16.93 3.55
C ILE A 240 8.12 16.97 5.04
N GLY A 241 8.88 16.31 5.91
CA GLY A 241 8.70 16.41 7.36
C GLY A 241 8.82 17.85 7.88
N ALA A 242 9.84 18.58 7.44
CA ALA A 242 10.03 20.00 7.78
C ALA A 242 8.88 20.87 7.25
N VAL A 243 8.48 20.68 5.99
CA VAL A 243 7.35 21.43 5.38
C VAL A 243 6.04 21.10 6.09
N CYS A 244 5.77 19.85 6.43
CA CYS A 244 4.60 19.45 7.22
C CYS A 244 4.59 20.11 8.59
N TRP A 245 5.74 20.14 9.29
CA TRP A 245 5.85 20.83 10.58
C TRP A 245 5.53 22.32 10.48
N MET A 246 6.00 23.00 9.44
CA MET A 246 5.79 24.44 9.26
C MET A 246 4.38 24.80 8.79
N GLN A 247 3.79 24.00 7.92
CA GLN A 247 2.58 24.41 7.20
C GLN A 247 1.30 23.70 7.62
N LEU A 248 1.36 22.47 8.19
CA LEU A 248 0.16 21.78 8.62
C LEU A 248 -0.43 22.41 9.89
N ARG A 249 -1.75 22.30 9.99
CA ARG A 249 -2.54 22.69 11.17
C ARG A 249 -3.36 21.49 11.64
N SER A 250 -3.89 21.57 12.85
CA SER A 250 -4.71 20.53 13.46
C SER A 250 -6.12 21.02 13.70
N VAL A 251 -7.12 20.21 13.37
CA VAL A 251 -8.53 20.50 13.66
C VAL A 251 -8.89 19.86 15.00
N PRO A 252 -9.47 20.61 15.96
CA PRO A 252 -9.90 20.04 17.24
C PRO A 252 -11.07 19.08 17.05
N ILE A 253 -10.94 17.86 17.56
CA ILE A 253 -11.95 16.81 17.46
C ILE A 253 -12.27 16.31 18.87
N LYS A 254 -13.57 16.07 19.12
CA LYS A 254 -14.02 15.30 20.28
C LYS A 254 -14.39 13.91 19.78
N ALA A 255 -13.59 12.90 20.09
CA ALA A 255 -13.87 11.51 19.76
C ALA A 255 -13.84 10.65 21.03
N SER A 256 -14.84 9.77 21.17
CA SER A 256 -14.89 8.75 22.22
C SER A 256 -14.44 7.42 21.63
N PHE A 257 -13.45 6.79 22.26
CA PHE A 257 -12.95 5.46 21.85
C PHE A 257 -14.04 4.38 21.92
N ARG A 258 -14.87 4.44 22.98
CA ARG A 258 -15.89 3.41 23.25
C ARG A 258 -16.97 3.34 22.17
N GLU A 259 -17.30 4.47 21.55
CA GLU A 259 -18.30 4.54 20.49
C GLU A 259 -17.81 3.96 19.15
N GLN A 260 -16.51 3.70 19.03
CA GLN A 260 -15.91 3.18 17.78
C GLN A 260 -15.95 1.65 17.69
N LEU A 261 -16.26 0.96 18.78
CA LEU A 261 -16.28 -0.50 18.84
C LEU A 261 -17.64 -1.10 18.45
N ASP A 262 -18.67 -0.29 18.24
CA ASP A 262 -20.02 -0.74 17.90
C ASP A 262 -20.12 -1.42 16.53
N ILE A 263 -19.18 -1.10 15.61
CA ILE A 263 -19.13 -1.69 14.27
C ILE A 263 -18.97 -3.21 14.29
N PHE A 264 -18.30 -3.78 15.31
CA PHE A 264 -18.05 -5.23 15.38
C PHE A 264 -19.29 -6.06 15.68
N LYS A 265 -20.40 -5.42 16.09
CA LYS A 265 -21.70 -6.07 16.31
C LYS A 265 -22.48 -6.27 14.99
N ASP A 266 -22.17 -5.50 13.95
CA ASP A 266 -22.82 -5.63 12.65
C ASP A 266 -22.07 -6.66 11.78
N LYS A 267 -22.77 -7.71 11.33
CA LYS A 267 -22.21 -8.74 10.44
C LYS A 267 -21.65 -8.18 9.14
N HIS A 268 -22.20 -7.07 8.65
CA HIS A 268 -21.74 -6.42 7.43
C HIS A 268 -20.35 -5.81 7.57
N THR A 269 -19.89 -5.50 8.77
CA THR A 269 -18.48 -5.12 9.01
C THR A 269 -17.53 -6.24 8.60
N TRP A 270 -17.85 -7.47 8.96
CA TRP A 270 -17.04 -8.65 8.61
C TRP A 270 -17.11 -8.98 7.13
N PHE A 271 -18.29 -8.86 6.52
CA PHE A 271 -18.46 -9.07 5.07
C PHE A 271 -17.69 -8.02 4.25
N CYS A 272 -17.76 -6.76 4.64
CA CYS A 272 -16.92 -5.70 4.06
C CYS A 272 -15.43 -5.97 4.25
N THR A 273 -15.02 -6.50 5.41
CA THR A 273 -13.63 -6.88 5.67
C THR A 273 -13.16 -7.96 4.68
N ILE A 274 -13.94 -9.02 4.49
CA ILE A 274 -13.62 -10.11 3.56
C ILE A 274 -13.49 -9.57 2.13
N THR A 275 -14.45 -8.76 1.67
CA THR A 275 -14.41 -8.19 0.32
C THR A 275 -13.26 -7.19 0.13
N TYR A 276 -12.85 -6.46 1.18
CA TYR A 276 -11.70 -5.56 1.08
C TYR A 276 -10.35 -6.29 1.15
N VAL A 277 -10.26 -7.40 1.89
CA VAL A 277 -9.11 -8.31 1.82
C VAL A 277 -8.99 -8.92 0.41
N MET A 278 -10.11 -9.30 -0.22
CA MET A 278 -10.11 -9.74 -1.62
C MET A 278 -9.53 -8.66 -2.55
N THR A 279 -9.92 -7.41 -2.43
CA THR A 279 -9.52 -6.34 -3.35
C THR A 279 -8.18 -5.70 -2.95
N PHE A 280 -8.12 -4.96 -1.85
CA PHE A 280 -6.91 -4.25 -1.42
C PHE A 280 -5.87 -5.18 -0.79
N GLY A 281 -6.29 -6.21 -0.07
CA GLY A 281 -5.37 -7.21 0.47
C GLY A 281 -4.60 -7.92 -0.64
N SER A 282 -5.30 -8.30 -1.72
CA SER A 282 -4.66 -8.89 -2.91
C SER A 282 -3.79 -7.90 -3.67
N PHE A 283 -4.26 -6.65 -3.87
CA PHE A 283 -3.44 -5.61 -4.49
C PHE A 283 -2.12 -5.43 -3.77
N SER A 284 -2.17 -5.18 -2.46
CA SER A 284 -0.97 -4.93 -1.66
C SER A 284 -0.11 -6.19 -1.50
N GLY A 285 -0.74 -7.35 -1.38
CA GLY A 285 -0.07 -8.64 -1.28
C GLY A 285 0.72 -8.99 -2.52
N PHE A 286 0.09 -8.94 -3.70
CA PHE A 286 0.80 -9.15 -4.96
C PHE A 286 1.84 -8.07 -5.23
N ALA A 287 1.57 -6.80 -4.91
CA ALA A 287 2.55 -5.73 -5.09
C ALA A 287 3.84 -5.97 -4.30
N ALA A 288 3.74 -6.54 -3.10
CA ALA A 288 4.90 -6.92 -2.30
C ALA A 288 5.62 -8.16 -2.87
N ALA A 289 4.87 -9.20 -3.24
CA ALA A 289 5.43 -10.49 -3.64
C ALA A 289 5.89 -10.55 -5.11
N PHE A 290 5.34 -9.72 -5.99
CA PHE A 290 5.52 -9.85 -7.44
C PHE A 290 6.99 -9.82 -7.92
N PRO A 291 7.87 -8.90 -7.42
CA PRO A 291 9.28 -8.93 -7.80
C PRO A 291 9.96 -10.27 -7.43
N MET A 292 9.74 -10.75 -6.19
CA MET A 292 10.29 -12.01 -5.73
C MET A 292 9.69 -13.21 -6.46
N LEU A 293 8.40 -13.16 -6.82
CA LEU A 293 7.73 -14.21 -7.59
C LEU A 293 8.34 -14.35 -9.00
N ILE A 294 8.60 -13.22 -9.69
CA ILE A 294 9.32 -13.24 -10.98
C ILE A 294 10.71 -13.85 -10.79
N LYS A 295 11.47 -13.41 -9.78
CA LYS A 295 12.81 -13.93 -9.50
C LYS A 295 12.79 -15.44 -9.22
N SER A 296 11.86 -15.88 -8.38
CA SER A 296 11.82 -17.29 -7.93
C SER A 296 11.33 -18.26 -8.98
N LEU A 297 10.38 -17.85 -9.84
CA LEU A 297 9.84 -18.71 -10.91
C LEU A 297 10.66 -18.65 -12.21
N TYR A 298 11.14 -17.46 -12.57
CA TYR A 298 11.75 -17.21 -13.89
C TYR A 298 13.23 -16.79 -13.85
N GLY A 299 13.82 -16.65 -12.65
CA GLY A 299 15.22 -16.22 -12.50
C GLY A 299 16.26 -17.31 -12.72
N GLY A 300 15.85 -18.57 -12.88
CA GLY A 300 16.75 -19.73 -13.02
C GLY A 300 17.08 -20.15 -14.45
N PHE A 301 16.60 -19.42 -15.47
CA PHE A 301 16.75 -19.80 -16.89
C PHE A 301 18.00 -19.21 -17.57
N GLY A 302 19.01 -18.83 -16.81
CA GLY A 302 20.30 -18.35 -17.35
C GLY A 302 20.32 -16.88 -17.74
N PRO A 303 21.15 -16.48 -18.74
CA PRO A 303 21.38 -15.07 -19.08
C PRO A 303 20.14 -14.30 -19.52
N ASP A 304 19.16 -14.98 -20.13
CA ASP A 304 17.92 -14.40 -20.64
C ASP A 304 16.84 -14.26 -19.56
N SER A 305 17.14 -14.63 -18.30
CA SER A 305 16.20 -14.49 -17.18
C SER A 305 15.73 -13.05 -17.02
N PRO A 306 14.41 -12.82 -16.82
CA PRO A 306 13.85 -11.49 -16.74
C PRO A 306 14.35 -10.75 -15.50
N LYS A 307 14.60 -9.45 -15.64
CA LYS A 307 14.90 -8.55 -14.52
C LYS A 307 13.60 -8.24 -13.78
N PRO A 308 13.41 -8.67 -12.53
CA PRO A 308 12.11 -8.58 -11.85
C PRO A 308 11.53 -7.17 -11.82
N LEU A 309 12.34 -6.16 -11.50
CA LEU A 309 11.88 -4.78 -11.35
C LEU A 309 11.55 -4.08 -12.66
N ALA A 310 11.98 -4.64 -13.82
CA ALA A 310 11.58 -4.12 -15.13
C ALA A 310 10.08 -4.32 -15.42
N TYR A 311 9.44 -5.26 -14.72
CA TYR A 311 8.03 -5.61 -14.91
C TYR A 311 7.17 -5.37 -13.67
N ALA A 312 7.72 -5.59 -12.48
CA ALA A 312 6.96 -5.62 -11.25
C ALA A 312 6.25 -4.29 -10.92
N PHE A 313 6.89 -3.15 -11.21
CA PHE A 313 6.31 -1.83 -10.98
C PHE A 313 5.02 -1.57 -11.77
N LEU A 314 4.85 -2.25 -12.93
CA LEU A 314 3.66 -2.10 -13.77
C LEU A 314 2.39 -2.56 -13.07
N GLY A 315 2.49 -3.58 -12.22
CA GLY A 315 1.35 -4.08 -11.46
C GLY A 315 0.71 -3.01 -10.57
N PRO A 316 1.42 -2.49 -9.56
CA PRO A 316 0.90 -1.41 -8.72
C PRO A 316 0.56 -0.13 -9.50
N LEU A 317 1.28 0.16 -10.60
CA LEU A 317 0.95 1.29 -11.47
C LEU A 317 -0.43 1.14 -12.08
N ILE A 318 -0.72 -0.01 -12.69
CA ILE A 318 -2.03 -0.30 -13.30
C ILE A 318 -3.12 -0.30 -12.22
N GLY A 319 -2.92 -1.03 -11.12
CA GLY A 319 -3.93 -1.11 -10.06
C GLY A 319 -4.26 0.25 -9.44
N SER A 320 -3.25 1.11 -9.23
CA SER A 320 -3.45 2.47 -8.71
C SER A 320 -4.16 3.38 -9.71
N THR A 321 -3.77 3.33 -10.99
CA THR A 321 -4.41 4.10 -12.07
C THR A 321 -5.87 3.68 -12.24
N VAL A 322 -6.12 2.39 -12.32
CA VAL A 322 -7.47 1.82 -12.45
C VAL A 322 -8.34 2.20 -11.25
N ARG A 323 -7.78 2.17 -10.03
CA ARG A 323 -8.50 2.63 -8.83
C ARG A 323 -9.01 4.06 -8.97
N VAL A 324 -8.20 4.97 -9.49
CA VAL A 324 -8.60 6.38 -9.70
C VAL A 324 -9.69 6.47 -10.77
N LEU A 325 -9.48 5.83 -11.92
CA LEU A 325 -10.42 5.90 -13.05
C LEU A 325 -11.77 5.26 -12.75
N PHE A 326 -11.76 4.07 -12.13
CA PHE A 326 -12.99 3.35 -11.79
C PHE A 326 -13.73 3.92 -10.58
N GLY A 327 -13.15 4.84 -9.82
CA GLY A 327 -13.87 5.63 -8.84
C GLY A 327 -15.05 6.38 -9.48
N PHE A 328 -14.81 7.04 -10.62
CA PHE A 328 -15.86 7.75 -11.40
C PHE A 328 -16.90 6.80 -11.98
N VAL A 329 -16.50 5.58 -12.36
CA VAL A 329 -17.43 4.55 -12.88
C VAL A 329 -18.29 4.02 -11.73
N ALA A 330 -17.69 3.73 -10.57
CA ALA A 330 -18.39 3.23 -9.40
C ALA A 330 -19.46 4.20 -8.87
N ASP A 331 -19.22 5.51 -9.01
CA ASP A 331 -20.20 6.53 -8.64
C ASP A 331 -21.48 6.46 -9.49
N LYS A 332 -21.38 5.98 -10.74
CA LYS A 332 -22.51 5.85 -11.67
C LYS A 332 -23.20 4.50 -11.66
N THR A 333 -22.42 3.43 -11.47
CA THR A 333 -22.90 2.04 -11.62
C THR A 333 -23.25 1.34 -10.31
N GLY A 334 -22.85 1.95 -9.17
CA GLY A 334 -22.88 1.30 -7.86
C GLY A 334 -21.61 0.47 -7.59
N GLY A 335 -21.31 0.28 -6.30
CA GLY A 335 -20.09 -0.42 -5.88
C GLY A 335 -20.20 -1.93 -5.98
N ALA A 336 -21.36 -2.51 -5.62
CA ALA A 336 -21.53 -3.96 -5.49
C ALA A 336 -21.33 -4.72 -6.80
N ILE A 337 -21.85 -4.19 -7.92
CA ILE A 337 -21.71 -4.83 -9.24
C ILE A 337 -20.24 -4.85 -9.69
N LEU A 338 -19.53 -3.72 -9.53
CA LEU A 338 -18.11 -3.65 -9.90
C LEU A 338 -17.24 -4.51 -8.99
N THR A 339 -17.55 -4.60 -7.69
CA THR A 339 -16.87 -5.52 -6.76
C THR A 339 -17.10 -6.97 -7.17
N GLN A 340 -18.32 -7.32 -7.62
CA GLN A 340 -18.65 -8.64 -8.15
C GLN A 340 -17.83 -8.99 -9.39
N LEU A 341 -17.80 -8.09 -10.37
CA LEU A 341 -17.04 -8.27 -11.62
C LEU A 341 -15.52 -8.35 -11.35
N ALA A 342 -15.01 -7.52 -10.44
CA ALA A 342 -13.60 -7.59 -10.03
C ALA A 342 -13.25 -8.96 -9.45
N GLY A 343 -14.04 -9.47 -8.52
CA GLY A 343 -13.81 -10.79 -7.91
C GLY A 343 -13.91 -11.94 -8.94
N ILE A 344 -14.89 -11.91 -9.83
CA ILE A 344 -15.04 -12.91 -10.92
C ILE A 344 -13.80 -12.84 -11.85
N GLY A 345 -13.36 -11.64 -12.22
CA GLY A 345 -12.16 -11.46 -13.03
C GLY A 345 -10.90 -12.03 -12.36
N MET A 346 -10.73 -11.78 -11.05
CA MET A 346 -9.60 -12.34 -10.27
C MET A 346 -9.63 -13.88 -10.24
N ILE A 347 -10.80 -14.50 -10.08
CA ILE A 347 -10.98 -15.96 -10.17
C ILE A 347 -10.57 -16.43 -11.56
N GLY A 348 -11.07 -15.77 -12.61
CA GLY A 348 -10.74 -16.11 -14.01
C GLY A 348 -9.22 -16.06 -14.27
N ILE A 349 -8.52 -15.05 -13.74
CA ILE A 349 -7.06 -14.96 -13.84
C ILE A 349 -6.37 -16.12 -13.11
N CYS A 350 -6.81 -16.47 -11.88
CA CYS A 350 -6.24 -17.62 -11.17
C CYS A 350 -6.41 -18.93 -11.95
N VAL A 351 -7.61 -19.15 -12.52
CA VAL A 351 -7.90 -20.33 -13.37
C VAL A 351 -7.04 -20.33 -14.61
N ALA A 352 -6.90 -19.19 -15.30
CA ALA A 352 -6.06 -19.09 -16.49
C ALA A 352 -4.57 -19.37 -16.17
N MET A 353 -4.06 -18.84 -15.04
CA MET A 353 -2.70 -19.13 -14.59
C MET A 353 -2.49 -20.63 -14.28
N ALA A 354 -3.47 -21.25 -13.64
CA ALA A 354 -3.43 -22.69 -13.34
C ALA A 354 -3.44 -23.54 -14.63
N ALA A 355 -4.30 -23.19 -15.60
CA ALA A 355 -4.46 -23.93 -16.83
C ALA A 355 -3.26 -23.79 -17.80
N THR A 356 -2.55 -22.65 -17.75
CA THR A 356 -1.44 -22.36 -18.70
C THR A 356 -0.06 -22.74 -18.17
N GLY A 357 0.03 -23.25 -16.93
CA GLY A 357 1.31 -23.71 -16.34
C GLY A 357 2.30 -22.58 -15.98
N VAL A 358 1.91 -21.31 -16.11
CA VAL A 358 2.78 -20.15 -15.82
C VAL A 358 3.25 -20.07 -14.38
N LEU A 359 2.61 -20.81 -13.47
CA LEU A 359 2.93 -20.87 -12.04
C LEU A 359 3.96 -21.97 -11.69
N ALA A 360 4.34 -22.81 -12.64
CA ALA A 360 5.39 -23.82 -12.54
C ALA A 360 6.14 -23.90 -13.87
N PRO A 361 6.83 -22.82 -14.30
CA PRO A 361 7.38 -22.71 -15.63
C PRO A 361 8.55 -23.70 -15.82
N THR A 362 8.61 -24.29 -17.01
CA THR A 362 9.74 -25.12 -17.50
C THR A 362 10.59 -24.40 -18.53
N SER A 363 10.13 -23.25 -19.04
CA SER A 363 10.84 -22.40 -20.00
C SER A 363 10.44 -20.92 -19.84
N LEU A 364 11.17 -20.02 -20.51
CA LEU A 364 10.86 -18.59 -20.53
C LEU A 364 9.68 -18.24 -21.45
N GLU A 365 9.23 -19.15 -22.31
CA GLU A 365 8.15 -18.88 -23.27
C GLU A 365 6.84 -18.47 -22.60
N THR A 366 6.58 -18.96 -21.39
CA THR A 366 5.39 -18.64 -20.61
C THR A 366 5.49 -17.31 -19.87
N PHE A 367 6.68 -16.70 -19.78
CA PHE A 367 6.90 -15.48 -19.02
C PHE A 367 6.05 -14.28 -19.48
N PRO A 368 5.92 -13.97 -20.79
CA PRO A 368 5.06 -12.87 -21.22
C PRO A 368 3.59 -13.07 -20.80
N LEU A 369 3.08 -14.29 -20.93
CA LEU A 369 1.72 -14.62 -20.49
C LEU A 369 1.55 -14.46 -18.97
N PHE A 370 2.55 -14.91 -18.18
CA PHE A 370 2.56 -14.71 -16.73
C PHE A 370 2.45 -13.23 -16.37
N VAL A 371 3.25 -12.36 -17.02
CA VAL A 371 3.20 -10.92 -16.78
C VAL A 371 1.81 -10.35 -17.12
N TRP A 372 1.25 -10.67 -18.29
CA TRP A 372 -0.07 -10.18 -18.68
C TRP A 372 -1.18 -10.63 -17.74
N LEU A 373 -1.16 -11.87 -17.29
CA LEU A 373 -2.12 -12.37 -16.30
C LEU A 373 -1.97 -11.65 -14.93
N MET A 374 -0.72 -11.42 -14.50
CA MET A 374 -0.49 -10.63 -13.28
C MET A 374 -0.98 -9.19 -13.42
N LEU A 375 -0.74 -8.53 -14.56
CA LEU A 375 -1.26 -7.18 -14.82
C LEU A 375 -2.81 -7.17 -14.85
N GLY A 376 -3.42 -8.21 -15.39
CA GLY A 376 -4.87 -8.43 -15.30
C GLY A 376 -5.36 -8.58 -13.86
N MET A 377 -4.62 -9.30 -13.01
CA MET A 377 -4.91 -9.38 -11.57
C MET A 377 -4.88 -8.00 -10.93
N PHE A 378 -3.85 -7.20 -11.19
CA PHE A 378 -3.76 -5.82 -10.68
C PHE A 378 -4.87 -4.92 -11.22
N PHE A 379 -5.29 -5.08 -12.48
CA PHE A 379 -6.42 -4.36 -13.04
C PHE A 379 -7.70 -4.64 -12.22
N PHE A 380 -8.04 -5.91 -12.01
CA PHE A 380 -9.25 -6.27 -11.26
C PHE A 380 -9.17 -5.87 -9.78
N THR A 381 -8.00 -5.97 -9.14
CA THR A 381 -7.84 -5.45 -7.78
C THR A 381 -8.03 -3.93 -7.73
N GLY A 382 -7.57 -3.19 -8.74
CA GLY A 382 -7.80 -1.75 -8.88
C GLY A 382 -9.28 -1.38 -9.00
N VAL A 383 -10.03 -2.10 -9.87
CA VAL A 383 -11.49 -1.97 -9.98
C VAL A 383 -12.17 -2.22 -8.64
N GLY A 384 -11.81 -3.33 -7.97
CA GLY A 384 -12.35 -3.70 -6.67
C GLY A 384 -12.05 -2.67 -5.58
N ASN A 385 -10.84 -2.10 -5.58
CA ASN A 385 -10.46 -1.05 -4.63
C ASN A 385 -11.26 0.24 -4.80
N ALA A 386 -11.60 0.60 -6.03
CA ALA A 386 -12.46 1.74 -6.31
C ALA A 386 -13.90 1.48 -5.86
N SER A 387 -14.43 0.31 -6.24
CA SER A 387 -15.84 -0.06 -6.04
C SER A 387 -16.19 -0.23 -4.56
N THR A 388 -15.32 -0.84 -3.75
CA THR A 388 -15.53 -1.04 -2.31
C THR A 388 -15.60 0.28 -1.53
N PHE A 389 -14.81 1.29 -1.92
CA PHE A 389 -14.87 2.62 -1.30
C PHE A 389 -16.20 3.35 -1.56
N ARG A 390 -16.86 3.07 -2.69
CA ARG A 390 -18.21 3.53 -2.97
C ARG A 390 -19.26 2.68 -2.26
N GLN A 391 -19.06 1.38 -2.22
CA GLN A 391 -20.01 0.40 -1.71
C GLN A 391 -20.25 0.52 -0.21
N TYR A 392 -19.20 0.62 0.61
CA TYR A 392 -19.33 0.55 2.07
C TYR A 392 -20.11 1.70 2.69
N PRO A 393 -19.94 2.97 2.29
CA PRO A 393 -20.82 4.05 2.75
C PRO A 393 -22.30 3.82 2.42
N LEU A 394 -22.63 3.15 1.31
CA LEU A 394 -24.00 2.81 0.94
C LEU A 394 -24.57 1.69 1.85
N ILE A 395 -23.78 0.65 2.12
CA ILE A 395 -24.15 -0.43 3.06
C ILE A 395 -24.49 0.14 4.45
N PHE A 396 -23.79 1.16 4.89
CA PHE A 396 -23.96 1.84 6.17
C PHE A 396 -24.66 3.21 6.05
N ALA A 397 -25.46 3.45 5.01
CA ALA A 397 -26.14 4.72 4.80
C ALA A 397 -27.07 5.12 5.98
N HIS A 398 -27.61 4.13 6.70
CA HIS A 398 -28.40 4.32 7.92
C HIS A 398 -27.58 4.89 9.10
N ASN A 399 -26.25 4.70 9.10
CA ASN A 399 -25.34 5.23 10.11
C ASN A 399 -23.99 5.61 9.45
N PRO A 400 -23.85 6.83 8.87
CA PRO A 400 -22.65 7.27 8.17
C PRO A 400 -21.37 7.23 9.03
N ARG A 401 -21.49 7.39 10.34
CA ARG A 401 -20.35 7.26 11.26
C ARG A 401 -19.79 5.83 11.22
N GLN A 402 -20.65 4.82 11.33
CA GLN A 402 -20.22 3.44 11.24
C GLN A 402 -19.61 3.13 9.86
N GLY A 403 -20.17 3.67 8.77
CA GLY A 403 -19.61 3.52 7.43
C GLY A 403 -18.16 3.99 7.32
N ALA A 404 -17.85 5.17 7.89
CA ALA A 404 -16.48 5.69 7.93
C ALA A 404 -15.54 4.82 8.78
N GLN A 405 -16.02 4.32 9.90
CA GLN A 405 -15.25 3.43 10.79
C GLN A 405 -14.97 2.08 10.15
N VAL A 406 -15.96 1.49 9.45
CA VAL A 406 -15.80 0.24 8.70
C VAL A 406 -14.76 0.39 7.59
N LEU A 407 -14.74 1.51 6.87
CA LEU A 407 -13.68 1.80 5.91
C LEU A 407 -12.28 1.80 6.56
N GLY A 408 -12.15 2.42 7.73
CA GLY A 408 -10.90 2.42 8.49
C GLY A 408 -10.48 1.01 8.93
N TRP A 409 -11.41 0.26 9.52
CA TRP A 409 -11.19 -1.11 9.99
C TRP A 409 -10.82 -2.07 8.84
N THR A 410 -11.61 -2.09 7.76
CA THR A 410 -11.34 -2.93 6.59
C THR A 410 -9.98 -2.60 5.98
N GLY A 411 -9.62 -1.30 5.95
CA GLY A 411 -8.32 -0.84 5.52
C GLY A 411 -7.17 -1.33 6.40
N ALA A 412 -7.39 -1.44 7.72
CA ALA A 412 -6.38 -1.99 8.63
C ALA A 412 -6.18 -3.49 8.40
N VAL A 413 -7.27 -4.27 8.31
CA VAL A 413 -7.19 -5.72 8.10
C VAL A 413 -6.59 -6.05 6.73
N ALA A 414 -7.03 -5.38 5.67
CA ALA A 414 -6.50 -5.63 4.33
C ALA A 414 -5.01 -5.23 4.17
N ALA A 415 -4.46 -4.39 5.05
CA ALA A 415 -3.03 -4.05 5.04
C ALA A 415 -2.13 -5.21 5.49
N TYR A 416 -2.68 -6.28 6.04
CA TYR A 416 -1.93 -7.53 6.23
C TYR A 416 -1.70 -8.30 4.91
N GLY A 417 -2.25 -7.83 3.79
CA GLY A 417 -2.06 -8.45 2.46
C GLY A 417 -0.60 -8.77 2.13
N PRO A 418 0.35 -7.81 2.22
CA PRO A 418 1.77 -8.09 1.96
C PRO A 418 2.33 -9.21 2.84
N PHE A 419 1.93 -9.26 4.12
CA PHE A 419 2.34 -10.32 5.04
C PHE A 419 1.78 -11.68 4.62
N LEU A 420 0.47 -11.78 4.47
CA LEU A 420 -0.21 -13.04 4.17
C LEU A 420 0.23 -13.62 2.81
N PHE A 421 0.29 -12.78 1.77
CA PHE A 421 0.61 -13.22 0.42
C PHE A 421 2.09 -13.58 0.28
N SER A 422 3.00 -12.72 0.74
CA SER A 422 4.44 -12.99 0.62
C SER A 422 4.84 -14.23 1.42
N ALA A 423 4.39 -14.35 2.67
CA ALA A 423 4.66 -15.53 3.48
C ALA A 423 4.08 -16.81 2.87
N ALA A 424 2.78 -16.80 2.47
CA ALA A 424 2.13 -17.96 1.89
C ALA A 424 2.74 -18.39 0.54
N ILE A 425 3.13 -17.43 -0.32
CA ILE A 425 3.83 -17.73 -1.58
C ILE A 425 5.21 -18.32 -1.27
N GLY A 426 5.97 -17.73 -0.34
CA GLY A 426 7.29 -18.23 0.04
C GLY A 426 7.24 -19.66 0.58
N GLU A 427 6.32 -19.97 1.49
CA GLU A 427 6.10 -21.32 2.01
C GLU A 427 5.66 -22.29 0.91
N THR A 428 4.75 -21.88 0.02
CA THR A 428 4.28 -22.71 -1.10
C THR A 428 5.43 -23.08 -2.04
N LEU A 429 6.26 -22.11 -2.42
CA LEU A 429 7.44 -22.35 -3.26
C LEU A 429 8.48 -23.24 -2.59
N GLY A 430 8.71 -23.04 -1.30
CA GLY A 430 9.58 -23.90 -0.49
C GLY A 430 9.08 -25.33 -0.45
N TRP A 431 7.80 -25.53 -0.11
CA TRP A 431 7.18 -26.86 -0.01
C TRP A 431 7.17 -27.60 -1.36
N THR A 432 6.75 -26.96 -2.44
CA THR A 432 6.67 -27.60 -3.78
C THR A 432 8.03 -27.98 -4.35
N SER A 433 9.10 -27.35 -3.90
CA SER A 433 10.47 -27.63 -4.35
C SER A 433 11.23 -28.65 -3.48
N GLN A 434 10.58 -29.23 -2.43
CA GLN A 434 11.17 -30.31 -1.63
C GLN A 434 11.32 -31.60 -2.45
N ASP A 435 12.29 -32.43 -2.07
CA ASP A 435 12.53 -33.76 -2.64
C ASP A 435 12.65 -33.79 -4.20
N GLY A 436 13.17 -32.71 -4.78
CA GLY A 436 13.32 -32.60 -6.24
C GLY A 436 12.04 -32.22 -6.98
N GLY A 437 11.00 -31.80 -6.26
CA GLY A 437 9.75 -31.31 -6.86
C GLY A 437 9.93 -30.03 -7.68
N VAL A 438 9.01 -29.77 -8.58
CA VAL A 438 9.01 -28.56 -9.42
C VAL A 438 8.54 -27.37 -8.58
N LYS A 439 9.36 -26.32 -8.53
CA LYS A 439 9.00 -25.06 -7.86
C LYS A 439 7.73 -24.48 -8.44
N SER A 440 6.67 -24.35 -7.65
CA SER A 440 5.35 -23.96 -8.13
C SER A 440 4.62 -23.05 -7.13
N ALA A 441 4.02 -21.97 -7.65
CA ALA A 441 3.10 -21.13 -6.90
C ALA A 441 1.63 -21.58 -7.02
N LEU A 442 1.34 -22.63 -7.77
CA LEU A 442 -0.03 -23.09 -8.07
C LEU A 442 -0.90 -23.31 -6.81
N PRO A 443 -0.43 -23.97 -5.73
CA PRO A 443 -1.27 -24.19 -4.54
C PRO A 443 -1.75 -22.89 -3.91
N PHE A 444 -0.90 -21.85 -3.87
CA PHE A 444 -1.28 -20.53 -3.38
C PHE A 444 -2.41 -19.92 -4.24
N PHE A 445 -2.27 -19.94 -5.58
CA PHE A 445 -3.29 -19.37 -6.47
C PHE A 445 -4.62 -20.14 -6.44
N ILE A 446 -4.60 -21.46 -6.21
CA ILE A 446 -5.81 -22.25 -5.96
C ILE A 446 -6.50 -21.79 -4.66
N ALA A 447 -5.74 -21.63 -3.57
CA ALA A 447 -6.27 -21.15 -2.30
C ALA A 447 -6.84 -19.72 -2.43
N ALA A 448 -6.14 -18.84 -3.16
CA ALA A 448 -6.60 -17.49 -3.46
C ALA A 448 -7.91 -17.50 -4.27
N ALA A 449 -8.02 -18.34 -5.30
CA ALA A 449 -9.25 -18.51 -6.09
C ALA A 449 -10.44 -18.97 -5.22
N ALA A 450 -10.22 -19.93 -4.32
CA ALA A 450 -11.23 -20.39 -3.37
C ALA A 450 -11.70 -19.27 -2.41
N PHE A 451 -10.74 -18.47 -1.91
CA PHE A 451 -11.05 -17.30 -1.09
C PHE A 451 -11.83 -16.22 -1.88
N TYR A 452 -11.44 -15.96 -3.14
CA TYR A 452 -12.17 -15.01 -4.00
C TYR A 452 -13.59 -15.47 -4.30
N LEU A 453 -13.78 -16.77 -4.55
CA LEU A 453 -15.11 -17.35 -4.74
C LEU A 453 -16.00 -17.13 -3.51
N PHE A 454 -15.46 -17.36 -2.32
CA PHE A 454 -16.15 -17.10 -1.06
C PHE A 454 -16.53 -15.62 -0.90
N ALA A 455 -15.60 -14.70 -1.16
CA ALA A 455 -15.85 -13.25 -1.08
C ALA A 455 -16.90 -12.78 -2.12
N VAL A 456 -16.82 -13.31 -3.35
CA VAL A 456 -17.78 -13.06 -4.44
C VAL A 456 -19.17 -13.58 -4.07
N ALA A 457 -19.28 -14.77 -3.45
CA ALA A 457 -20.54 -15.31 -2.98
C ALA A 457 -21.20 -14.44 -1.90
N ILE A 458 -20.41 -13.92 -0.94
CA ILE A 458 -20.87 -12.95 0.07
C ILE A 458 -21.38 -11.68 -0.61
N ASN A 459 -20.58 -11.11 -1.52
CA ASN A 459 -20.96 -9.87 -2.21
C ASN A 459 -22.24 -10.05 -3.04
N TRP A 460 -22.35 -11.16 -3.75
CA TRP A 460 -23.55 -11.48 -4.52
C TRP A 460 -24.77 -11.62 -3.61
N TYR A 461 -24.68 -12.41 -2.56
CA TYR A 461 -25.82 -12.74 -1.72
C TYR A 461 -26.38 -11.53 -0.96
N TYR A 462 -25.49 -10.68 -0.41
CA TYR A 462 -25.88 -9.60 0.50
C TYR A 462 -26.01 -8.24 -0.18
N TYR A 463 -25.37 -8.01 -1.35
CA TYR A 463 -25.20 -6.66 -1.90
C TYR A 463 -25.57 -6.50 -3.37
N SER A 464 -25.46 -7.53 -4.23
CA SER A 464 -25.62 -7.34 -5.68
C SER A 464 -26.79 -8.08 -6.32
N ARG A 465 -27.34 -9.13 -5.72
CA ARG A 465 -28.51 -9.82 -6.27
C ARG A 465 -29.79 -9.01 -6.10
N ASN A 466 -30.79 -9.26 -6.94
CA ASN A 466 -32.12 -8.67 -6.77
C ASN A 466 -32.73 -9.11 -5.43
N GLY A 467 -33.26 -8.12 -4.66
CA GLY A 467 -33.81 -8.35 -3.33
C GLY A 467 -32.79 -8.71 -2.25
N CYS A 468 -31.53 -8.32 -2.42
CA CYS A 468 -30.50 -8.50 -1.39
C CYS A 468 -30.75 -7.60 -0.17
N GLU A 469 -30.08 -7.91 0.94
CA GLU A 469 -30.31 -7.25 2.24
C GLU A 469 -29.90 -5.78 2.23
N ARG A 470 -28.76 -5.42 1.61
CA ARG A 470 -28.24 -4.04 1.52
C ARG A 470 -27.71 -3.75 0.11
N PRO A 471 -28.58 -3.43 -0.86
CA PRO A 471 -28.14 -3.05 -2.20
C PRO A 471 -27.16 -1.86 -2.17
N SER A 472 -26.06 -1.92 -2.95
CA SER A 472 -25.04 -0.90 -2.83
C SER A 472 -24.18 -0.72 -4.10
#